data_a51294e8ae95a351a64e31b901e64052
#
_entry.id   a51294e8ae95a351a64e31b901e64052
#
_cell.length_a   1.000
_cell.length_b   1.000
_cell.length_c   1.000
_cell.angle_alpha   90.00
_cell.angle_beta   90.00
_cell.angle_gamma   90.00
#
_symmetry.space_group_name_H-M   'P 1'
#
loop_
_entity.id
_entity.type
_entity.pdbx_description
1 polymer ?
#
loop_
_entity_poly.entity_id
_entity_poly.type
_entity_poly.pdbx_seq_one_letter_code
_entity_poly.pdbx_strand_id
1 'polypeptide(L)'
;MPGVPGAVCRAVLFGKNNMVTKTIGNKPAIGLCGTGIIDVMYELVRHHIVDTQGILGEPWFEKGFPVVPGKIYFTQEDIRQVQMAKAAICAGLEVLLQKSNISHEQIKKVYVAGGFGMGLDMEKALGIGLLPIGLRGKLTPVGNSALELSLIHI
;
A
#
# COMPACT_ATOMS: atom_id res chain seq x y z
N MET A 1 11.71 -6.81 0.70
CA MET A 1 12.92 -6.27 1.34
C MET A 1 12.53 -5.56 2.62
N PRO A 2 13.24 -5.74 3.72
CA PRO A 2 13.09 -4.82 4.81
C PRO A 2 13.42 -3.41 4.29
N GLY A 3 12.58 -2.45 4.60
CA GLY A 3 12.82 -1.08 4.17
C GLY A 3 14.11 -0.53 4.79
N VAL A 4 14.82 0.31 4.06
CA VAL A 4 16.07 0.93 4.54
C VAL A 4 15.77 1.98 5.62
N PRO A 5 16.69 2.20 6.60
CA PRO A 5 16.56 3.27 7.56
C PRO A 5 16.34 4.63 6.88
N GLY A 6 15.38 5.43 7.37
CA GLY A 6 14.99 6.69 6.74
C GLY A 6 13.89 6.58 5.68
N ALA A 7 13.50 5.38 5.25
CA ALA A 7 12.32 5.25 4.39
C ALA A 7 11.04 5.53 5.20
N VAL A 8 10.15 6.37 4.67
CA VAL A 8 8.82 6.61 5.26
C VAL A 8 8.01 5.33 5.16
N CYS A 9 7.57 4.81 6.30
CA CYS A 9 6.82 3.57 6.42
C CYS A 9 5.38 3.76 6.92
N ARG A 10 5.06 4.94 7.45
CA ARG A 10 3.72 5.35 7.86
C ARG A 10 3.48 6.79 7.47
N ALA A 11 2.25 7.10 7.09
CA ALA A 11 1.81 8.47 6.79
C ALA A 11 0.36 8.67 7.21
N VAL A 12 0.07 9.83 7.79
CA VAL A 12 -1.29 10.27 8.16
C VAL A 12 -1.43 11.73 7.76
N LEU A 13 -2.50 12.08 7.09
CA LEU A 13 -2.80 13.43 6.64
C LEU A 13 -3.78 14.11 7.59
N PHE A 14 -3.37 15.25 8.14
CA PHE A 14 -4.21 16.12 8.94
C PHE A 14 -4.63 17.36 8.13
N GLY A 15 -5.93 17.54 7.94
CA GLY A 15 -6.44 18.58 7.05
C GLY A 15 -6.06 18.34 5.59
N LYS A 16 -5.67 19.39 4.87
CA LYS A 16 -5.35 19.28 3.43
C LYS A 16 -3.86 19.24 3.12
N ASN A 17 -2.99 19.66 4.03
CA ASN A 17 -1.58 19.94 3.71
C ASN A 17 -0.58 19.42 4.75
N ASN A 18 -1.02 18.87 5.87
CA ASN A 18 -0.13 18.46 6.94
C ASN A 18 0.01 16.95 6.99
N MET A 19 0.95 16.41 6.21
CA MET A 19 1.30 15.00 6.24
C MET A 19 2.30 14.73 7.37
N VAL A 20 1.91 13.92 8.34
CA VAL A 20 2.80 13.45 9.40
C VAL A 20 3.31 12.07 9.00
N THR A 21 4.63 11.89 9.02
CA THR A 21 5.29 10.68 8.57
C THR A 21 6.14 10.05 9.66
N LYS A 22 6.25 8.71 9.62
CA LYS A 22 7.19 7.94 10.43
C LYS A 22 8.16 7.21 9.52
N THR A 23 9.44 7.28 9.83
CA THR A 23 10.50 6.61 9.08
C THR A 23 11.03 5.38 9.81
N ILE A 24 11.55 4.43 9.06
CA ILE A 24 12.23 3.25 9.60
C ILE A 24 13.47 3.72 10.37
N GLY A 25 13.60 3.24 11.60
CA GLY A 25 14.71 3.58 12.50
C GLY A 25 14.71 5.04 12.97
N ASN A 26 13.60 5.78 12.79
CA ASN A 26 13.49 7.20 13.16
C ASN A 26 14.62 8.08 12.59
N LYS A 27 15.14 7.72 11.42
CA LYS A 27 16.16 8.47 10.69
C LYS A 27 15.53 9.54 9.79
N PRO A 28 16.28 10.56 9.37
CA PRO A 28 15.81 11.55 8.41
C PRO A 28 15.21 10.90 7.16
N ALA A 29 14.10 11.45 6.68
CA ALA A 29 13.40 10.89 5.52
C ALA A 29 14.26 10.97 4.25
N ILE A 30 14.37 9.83 3.53
CA ILE A 30 15.13 9.70 2.28
C ILE A 30 14.28 9.18 1.11
N GLY A 31 13.09 8.66 1.38
CA GLY A 31 12.19 8.10 0.37
C GLY A 31 10.99 7.41 1.01
N LEU A 32 10.21 6.69 0.21
CA LEU A 32 9.04 5.93 0.64
C LEU A 32 9.32 4.42 0.52
N CYS A 33 8.97 3.64 1.53
CA CYS A 33 8.87 2.19 1.36
C CYS A 33 7.45 1.80 0.90
N GLY A 34 7.27 0.54 0.51
CA GLY A 34 5.98 0.07 -0.02
C GLY A 34 4.79 0.36 0.89
N THR A 35 4.92 0.16 2.21
CA THR A 35 3.84 0.45 3.17
C THR A 35 3.57 1.95 3.28
N GLY A 36 4.61 2.78 3.22
CA GLY A 36 4.49 4.24 3.18
C GLY A 36 3.77 4.74 1.93
N ILE A 37 4.05 4.13 0.77
CA ILE A 37 3.34 4.43 -0.49
C ILE A 37 1.84 4.16 -0.35
N ILE A 38 1.46 3.01 0.23
CA ILE A 38 0.05 2.66 0.46
C ILE A 38 -0.62 3.63 1.43
N ASP A 39 0.06 3.98 2.52
CA ASP A 39 -0.45 4.96 3.48
C ASP A 39 -0.68 6.32 2.82
N VAL A 40 0.31 6.84 2.08
CA VAL A 40 0.19 8.12 1.36
C VAL A 40 -0.97 8.09 0.37
N MET A 41 -1.02 7.07 -0.49
CA MET A 41 -2.09 6.94 -1.48
C MET A 41 -3.48 6.90 -0.81
N TYR A 42 -3.63 6.14 0.27
CA TYR A 42 -4.88 6.05 1.02
C TYR A 42 -5.30 7.42 1.57
N GLU A 43 -4.38 8.15 2.19
CA GLU A 43 -4.67 9.47 2.76
C GLU A 43 -5.05 10.48 1.66
N LEU A 44 -4.38 10.48 0.51
CA LEU A 44 -4.70 11.37 -0.60
C LEU A 44 -6.09 11.09 -1.19
N VAL A 45 -6.46 9.82 -1.34
CA VAL A 45 -7.80 9.43 -1.81
C VAL A 45 -8.87 9.78 -0.77
N ARG A 46 -8.63 9.46 0.51
CA ARG A 46 -9.55 9.73 1.61
C ARG A 46 -9.87 11.22 1.77
N HIS A 47 -8.89 12.08 1.54
CA HIS A 47 -9.02 13.52 1.64
C HIS A 47 -9.43 14.20 0.31
N HIS A 48 -9.79 13.40 -0.71
CA HIS A 48 -10.19 13.88 -2.04
C HIS A 48 -9.13 14.77 -2.73
N ILE A 49 -7.86 14.56 -2.41
CA ILE A 49 -6.72 15.19 -3.10
C ILE A 49 -6.42 14.44 -4.39
N VAL A 50 -6.63 13.14 -4.38
CA VAL A 50 -6.67 12.30 -5.58
C VAL A 50 -8.13 11.92 -5.83
N ASP A 51 -8.61 12.13 -7.04
CA ASP A 51 -9.98 11.81 -7.42
C ASP A 51 -10.20 10.31 -7.69
N THR A 52 -11.44 9.95 -8.06
CA THR A 52 -11.81 8.56 -8.36
C THR A 52 -11.16 7.99 -9.62
N GLN A 53 -10.62 8.85 -10.50
CA GLN A 53 -9.88 8.44 -11.69
C GLN A 53 -8.37 8.35 -11.44
N GLY A 54 -7.93 8.74 -10.23
CA GLY A 54 -6.52 8.77 -9.86
C GLY A 54 -5.80 10.02 -10.35
N ILE A 55 -6.51 11.12 -10.49
CA ILE A 55 -5.91 12.41 -10.85
C ILE A 55 -5.62 13.19 -9.58
N LEU A 56 -4.38 13.64 -9.47
CA LEU A 56 -3.94 14.51 -8.40
C LEU A 56 -4.50 15.92 -8.65
N GLY A 57 -5.22 16.46 -7.66
CA GLY A 57 -5.87 17.77 -7.76
C GLY A 57 -4.90 18.94 -7.66
N GLU A 58 -5.38 20.12 -8.04
CA GLU A 58 -4.63 21.37 -7.85
C GLU A 58 -4.54 21.73 -6.35
N PRO A 59 -3.43 22.36 -5.92
CA PRO A 59 -2.29 22.87 -6.71
C PRO A 59 -1.15 21.84 -6.89
N TRP A 60 -1.36 20.56 -6.62
CA TRP A 60 -0.29 19.56 -6.57
C TRP A 60 -0.04 18.80 -7.89
N PHE A 61 -0.90 18.98 -8.88
CA PHE A 61 -0.85 18.21 -10.12
C PHE A 61 0.51 18.25 -10.81
N GLU A 62 1.14 19.43 -10.91
CA GLU A 62 2.42 19.57 -11.62
C GLU A 62 3.64 19.11 -10.79
N LYS A 63 3.65 19.42 -9.49
CA LYS A 63 4.84 19.23 -8.63
C LYS A 63 4.75 18.03 -7.70
N GLY A 64 3.59 17.42 -7.59
CA GLY A 64 3.32 16.38 -6.62
C GLY A 64 2.89 16.93 -5.25
N PHE A 65 2.27 16.04 -4.46
CA PHE A 65 1.91 16.33 -3.08
C PHE A 65 3.13 16.24 -2.16
N PRO A 66 3.40 17.25 -1.32
CA PRO A 66 4.56 17.23 -0.42
C PRO A 66 4.34 16.26 0.75
N VAL A 67 4.87 15.05 0.64
CA VAL A 67 4.86 14.06 1.73
C VAL A 67 5.81 14.48 2.85
N VAL A 68 7.02 14.88 2.48
CA VAL A 68 7.98 15.56 3.37
C VAL A 68 8.39 16.85 2.66
N PRO A 69 7.91 18.00 3.12
CA PRO A 69 8.14 19.27 2.44
C PRO A 69 9.61 19.52 2.12
N GLY A 70 9.88 19.92 0.88
CA GLY A 70 11.22 20.17 0.39
C GLY A 70 12.10 18.94 0.13
N LYS A 71 11.59 17.71 0.39
CA LYS A 71 12.38 16.48 0.23
C LYS A 71 11.68 15.39 -0.58
N ILE A 72 10.43 15.07 -0.25
CA ILE A 72 9.71 13.95 -0.86
C ILE A 72 8.35 14.46 -1.34
N TYR A 73 8.10 14.27 -2.62
CA TYR A 73 6.83 14.58 -3.26
C TYR A 73 6.23 13.31 -3.83
N PHE A 74 4.92 13.17 -3.73
CA PHE A 74 4.17 12.07 -4.34
C PHE A 74 3.49 12.60 -5.60
N THR A 75 3.97 12.16 -6.75
CA THR A 75 3.63 12.75 -8.04
C THR A 75 2.46 12.03 -8.71
N GLN A 76 1.94 12.63 -9.80
CA GLN A 76 0.94 11.96 -10.65
C GLN A 76 1.48 10.64 -11.23
N GLU A 77 2.79 10.58 -11.55
CA GLU A 77 3.42 9.36 -12.04
C GLU A 77 3.44 8.27 -10.96
N ASP A 78 3.76 8.61 -9.71
CA ASP A 78 3.73 7.66 -8.59
C ASP A 78 2.32 7.07 -8.41
N ILE A 79 1.27 7.91 -8.53
CA ILE A 79 -0.12 7.45 -8.49
C ILE A 79 -0.40 6.44 -9.61
N ARG A 80 0.07 6.69 -10.83
CA ARG A 80 -0.06 5.76 -11.97
C ARG A 80 0.62 4.42 -11.68
N GLN A 81 1.80 4.43 -11.09
CA GLN A 81 2.51 3.21 -10.72
C GLN A 81 1.72 2.40 -9.67
N VAL A 82 1.14 3.07 -8.67
CA VAL A 82 0.27 2.41 -7.68
C VAL A 82 -0.98 1.82 -8.35
N GLN A 83 -1.60 2.55 -9.28
CA GLN A 83 -2.76 2.06 -10.02
C GLN A 83 -2.43 0.81 -10.85
N MET A 84 -1.27 0.79 -11.52
CA MET A 84 -0.81 -0.37 -12.29
C MET A 84 -0.55 -1.58 -11.40
N ALA A 85 0.14 -1.39 -10.27
CA ALA A 85 0.41 -2.46 -9.31
C ALA A 85 -0.89 -3.05 -8.73
N LYS A 86 -1.82 -2.18 -8.34
CA LYS A 86 -3.15 -2.56 -7.86
C LYS A 86 -3.91 -3.37 -8.92
N ALA A 87 -3.95 -2.90 -10.15
CA ALA A 87 -4.64 -3.59 -11.25
C ALA A 87 -4.06 -5.00 -11.48
N ALA A 88 -2.73 -5.13 -11.47
CA ALA A 88 -2.05 -6.42 -11.62
C ALA A 88 -2.37 -7.39 -10.50
N ILE A 89 -2.36 -6.93 -9.24
CA ILE A 89 -2.67 -7.78 -8.07
C ILE A 89 -4.13 -8.23 -8.12
N CYS A 90 -5.07 -7.30 -8.34
CA CYS A 90 -6.49 -7.63 -8.41
C CYS A 90 -6.79 -8.60 -9.57
N ALA A 91 -6.26 -8.32 -10.78
CA ALA A 91 -6.45 -9.19 -11.93
C ALA A 91 -5.89 -10.60 -11.68
N GLY A 92 -4.70 -10.68 -11.07
CA GLY A 92 -4.10 -11.97 -10.70
C GLY A 92 -4.97 -12.77 -9.75
N LEU A 93 -5.51 -12.14 -8.72
CA LEU A 93 -6.43 -12.78 -7.76
C LEU A 93 -7.71 -13.26 -8.44
N GLU A 94 -8.34 -12.42 -9.26
CA GLU A 94 -9.57 -12.79 -9.98
C GLU A 94 -9.35 -13.98 -10.92
N VAL A 95 -8.25 -13.99 -11.67
CA VAL A 95 -7.89 -15.11 -12.55
C VAL A 95 -7.69 -16.40 -11.76
N LEU A 96 -7.03 -16.34 -10.61
CA LEU A 96 -6.83 -17.50 -9.74
C LEU A 96 -8.16 -18.05 -9.21
N LEU A 97 -9.05 -17.18 -8.75
CA LEU A 97 -10.38 -17.57 -8.26
C LEU A 97 -11.21 -18.19 -9.37
N GLN A 98 -11.24 -17.58 -10.56
CA GLN A 98 -11.95 -18.11 -11.72
C GLN A 98 -11.43 -19.51 -12.11
N LYS A 99 -10.09 -19.68 -12.24
CA LYS A 99 -9.49 -20.96 -12.57
C LYS A 99 -9.73 -22.05 -11.52
N SER A 100 -9.85 -21.66 -10.27
CA SER A 100 -10.14 -22.56 -9.15
C SER A 100 -11.63 -22.81 -8.96
N ASN A 101 -12.48 -22.12 -9.71
CA ASN A 101 -13.94 -22.14 -9.56
C ASN A 101 -14.40 -21.83 -8.12
N ILE A 102 -13.75 -20.86 -7.49
CA ILE A 102 -13.99 -20.43 -6.11
C ILE A 102 -14.48 -18.97 -6.13
N SER A 103 -15.55 -18.68 -5.39
CA SER A 103 -16.02 -17.32 -5.18
C SER A 103 -15.35 -16.66 -3.95
N HIS A 104 -15.38 -15.32 -3.87
CA HIS A 104 -14.86 -14.60 -2.73
C HIS A 104 -15.50 -15.00 -1.40
N GLU A 105 -16.80 -15.37 -1.41
CA GLU A 105 -17.54 -15.81 -0.22
C GLU A 105 -17.01 -17.13 0.34
N GLN A 106 -16.55 -18.01 -0.53
CA GLN A 106 -16.01 -19.33 -0.15
C GLN A 106 -14.62 -19.21 0.49
N ILE A 107 -13.92 -18.11 0.28
CA ILE A 107 -12.63 -17.86 0.93
C ILE A 107 -12.86 -17.59 2.41
N LYS A 108 -12.28 -18.42 3.27
CA LYS A 108 -12.35 -18.25 4.73
C LYS A 108 -11.22 -17.40 5.26
N LYS A 109 -10.01 -17.54 4.71
CA LYS A 109 -8.81 -16.85 5.17
C LYS A 109 -7.82 -16.64 4.04
N VAL A 110 -7.15 -15.48 4.06
CA VAL A 110 -6.09 -15.12 3.13
C VAL A 110 -4.85 -14.75 3.95
N TYR A 111 -3.76 -15.42 3.68
CA TYR A 111 -2.49 -15.15 4.32
C TYR A 111 -1.66 -14.21 3.46
N VAL A 112 -1.29 -13.06 4.01
CA VAL A 112 -0.41 -12.09 3.35
C VAL A 112 0.99 -12.28 3.89
N ALA A 113 1.85 -12.94 3.10
CA ALA A 113 3.20 -13.30 3.49
C ALA A 113 4.23 -12.26 3.06
N GLY A 114 5.41 -12.31 3.71
CA GLY A 114 6.56 -11.48 3.38
C GLY A 114 6.67 -10.20 4.21
N GLY A 115 7.85 -9.56 4.14
CA GLY A 115 8.14 -8.36 4.93
C GLY A 115 7.23 -7.16 4.63
N PHE A 116 6.73 -7.06 3.40
CA PHE A 116 5.74 -6.06 3.02
C PHE A 116 4.40 -6.29 3.75
N GLY A 117 3.93 -7.55 3.79
CA GLY A 117 2.68 -7.90 4.45
C GLY A 117 2.67 -7.65 5.95
N MET A 118 3.80 -7.80 6.62
CA MET A 118 3.93 -7.53 8.06
C MET A 118 3.73 -6.07 8.44
N GLY A 119 4.14 -5.15 7.59
CA GLY A 119 4.00 -3.71 7.84
C GLY A 119 2.77 -3.07 7.20
N LEU A 120 2.05 -3.80 6.35
CA LEU A 120 0.92 -3.28 5.58
C LEU A 120 -0.31 -3.08 6.47
N ASP A 121 -0.91 -1.91 6.38
CA ASP A 121 -2.24 -1.66 6.92
C ASP A 121 -3.28 -2.25 5.97
N MET A 122 -3.93 -3.33 6.39
CA MET A 122 -4.88 -4.08 5.55
C MET A 122 -6.12 -3.27 5.20
N GLU A 123 -6.60 -2.42 6.11
CA GLU A 123 -7.76 -1.55 5.84
C GLU A 123 -7.41 -0.46 4.82
N LYS A 124 -6.20 0.09 4.87
CA LYS A 124 -5.73 1.04 3.86
C LYS A 124 -5.52 0.37 2.50
N ALA A 125 -4.97 -0.84 2.48
CA ALA A 125 -4.81 -1.63 1.25
C ALA A 125 -6.16 -1.96 0.59
N LEU A 126 -7.16 -2.33 1.37
CA LEU A 126 -8.53 -2.51 0.90
C LEU A 126 -9.14 -1.17 0.43
N GLY A 127 -8.91 -0.11 1.19
CA GLY A 127 -9.46 1.23 0.91
C GLY A 127 -9.01 1.82 -0.42
N ILE A 128 -7.77 1.56 -0.84
CA ILE A 128 -7.28 1.95 -2.18
C ILE A 128 -7.57 0.90 -3.26
N GLY A 129 -8.15 -0.24 -2.89
CA GLY A 129 -8.45 -1.35 -3.79
C GLY A 129 -7.21 -2.13 -4.25
N LEU A 130 -6.14 -2.14 -3.47
CA LEU A 130 -4.98 -3.02 -3.70
C LEU A 130 -5.38 -4.49 -3.52
N LEU A 131 -6.31 -4.74 -2.62
CA LEU A 131 -6.94 -6.03 -2.39
C LEU A 131 -8.46 -5.91 -2.59
N PRO A 132 -9.13 -6.93 -3.13
CA PRO A 132 -10.58 -6.92 -3.30
C PRO A 132 -11.32 -6.73 -1.97
N ILE A 133 -12.32 -5.85 -1.97
CA ILE A 133 -13.11 -5.54 -0.76
C ILE A 133 -13.82 -6.76 -0.17
N GLY A 134 -14.15 -7.76 -0.99
CA GLY A 134 -14.74 -9.02 -0.56
C GLY A 134 -13.85 -9.86 0.36
N LEU A 135 -12.56 -9.49 0.50
CA LEU A 135 -11.61 -10.12 1.41
C LEU A 135 -11.52 -9.43 2.78
N ARG A 136 -12.31 -8.38 3.03
CA ARG A 136 -12.33 -7.69 4.32
C ARG A 136 -12.65 -8.66 5.45
N GLY A 137 -11.88 -8.58 6.55
CA GLY A 137 -12.00 -9.47 7.71
C GLY A 137 -11.43 -10.88 7.52
N LYS A 138 -10.92 -11.21 6.33
CA LYS A 138 -10.33 -12.53 6.02
C LYS A 138 -8.79 -12.48 5.91
N LEU A 139 -8.20 -11.29 5.91
CA LEU A 139 -6.76 -11.07 5.73
C LEU A 139 -6.01 -11.32 7.04
N THR A 140 -4.94 -12.09 6.97
CA THR A 140 -4.05 -12.36 8.10
C THR A 140 -2.61 -12.15 7.65
N PRO A 141 -1.91 -11.14 8.20
CA PRO A 141 -0.49 -11.00 7.94
C PRO A 141 0.26 -12.16 8.59
N VAL A 142 1.12 -12.80 7.81
CA VAL A 142 2.05 -13.83 8.29
C VAL A 142 3.46 -13.39 7.93
N GLY A 143 4.44 -13.71 8.76
CA GLY A 143 5.81 -13.31 8.58
C GLY A 143 6.43 -13.80 7.26
N ASN A 144 7.73 -13.91 7.21
CA ASN A 144 8.41 -14.46 6.03
C ASN A 144 8.26 -15.99 5.99
N SER A 145 7.06 -16.43 5.61
CA SER A 145 6.71 -17.86 5.57
C SER A 145 7.60 -18.68 4.64
N ALA A 146 8.21 -18.06 3.63
CA ALA A 146 9.19 -18.73 2.78
C ALA A 146 10.45 -19.13 3.55
N LEU A 147 10.88 -18.31 4.50
CA LEU A 147 12.01 -18.63 5.37
C LEU A 147 11.65 -19.74 6.38
N GLU A 148 10.45 -19.67 6.96
CA GLU A 148 9.97 -20.70 7.89
C GLU A 148 9.82 -22.06 7.21
N LEU A 149 9.28 -22.10 5.98
CA LEU A 149 9.17 -23.32 5.19
C LEU A 149 10.55 -23.91 4.84
N SER A 150 11.55 -23.09 4.59
CA SER A 150 12.92 -23.56 4.33
C SER A 150 13.56 -24.18 5.56
N LEU A 151 13.20 -23.73 6.76
CA LEU A 151 13.71 -24.28 8.04
C LEU A 151 13.03 -25.61 8.42
N ILE A 152 11.82 -25.87 7.94
CA ILE A 152 11.11 -27.14 8.19
C ILE A 152 11.69 -28.29 7.35
N HIS A 153 12.35 -27.99 6.24
CA HIS A 153 12.96 -29.00 5.35
C HIS A 153 14.41 -29.37 5.69
N ILE A 154 14.97 -28.81 6.73
CA ILE A 154 16.30 -29.16 7.26
C ILE A 154 16.14 -30.07 8.48
#